data_fdfe1a917a2333b144659808828b9ef4
#
_entry.id   fdfe1a917a2333b144659808828b9ef4
#
_cell.length_a   1.000
_cell.length_b   1.000
_cell.length_c   1.000
_cell.angle_alpha   90.00
_cell.angle_beta   90.00
_cell.angle_gamma   90.00
#
_symmetry.space_group_name_H-M   'P 1'
#
loop_
_entity.id
_entity.type
_entity.pdbx_description
1 polymer ?
#
loop_
_entity_poly.entity_id
_entity_poly.type
_entity_poly.pdbx_seq_one_letter_code
_entity_poly.pdbx_strand_id
1 'polypeptide(L)' 'MKHDRLYNLYLTNSIYKEAFVGSWVVQECAETVARHYLDRKRHRPAHSMKIEVVDTATMDTVNEYEIRRGF' A
#
# COMPACT_ATOMS: atom_id res chain seq x y z
N MET A 1 -2.94 -22.81 -4.45
CA MET A 1 -3.94 -21.82 -4.84
C MET A 1 -3.27 -20.70 -5.61
N LYS A 2 -3.83 -20.32 -6.74
CA LYS A 2 -3.30 -19.20 -7.51
C LYS A 2 -3.83 -17.89 -6.98
N HIS A 3 -2.92 -16.93 -6.86
CA HIS A 3 -3.30 -15.57 -6.52
C HIS A 3 -3.25 -14.73 -7.80
N ASP A 4 -4.38 -14.14 -8.15
CA ASP A 4 -4.53 -13.39 -9.39
C ASP A 4 -4.04 -11.95 -9.27
N ARG A 5 -3.88 -11.48 -8.07
CA ARG A 5 -3.55 -10.08 -7.81
C ARG A 5 -2.36 -9.96 -6.87
N LEU A 6 -1.59 -8.92 -7.10
CA LEU A 6 -0.49 -8.54 -6.24
C LEU A 6 -0.78 -7.12 -5.76
N TYR A 7 -0.61 -6.89 -4.48
CA TYR A 7 -0.91 -5.59 -3.86
C TYR A 7 0.39 -4.96 -3.42
N ASN A 8 0.84 -3.98 -4.18
CA ASN A 8 2.08 -3.26 -3.90
C ASN A 8 1.76 -2.05 -3.02
N LEU A 9 2.47 -1.94 -1.92
CA LEU A 9 2.23 -0.88 -0.95
C LEU A 9 3.32 0.17 -1.05
N TYR A 10 2.90 1.42 -1.10
CA TYR A 10 3.80 2.57 -1.18
C TYR A 10 3.48 3.57 -0.09
N LEU A 11 4.53 4.11 0.49
CA LEU A 11 4.45 5.16 1.51
C LEU A 11 4.53 6.51 0.82
N THR A 12 3.64 7.43 1.18
CA THR A 12 3.68 8.80 0.69
C THR A 12 3.75 9.76 1.86
N ASN A 13 4.71 10.65 1.85
CA ASN A 13 4.83 11.71 2.87
C ASN A 13 5.46 12.96 2.26
N SER A 14 5.68 13.96 3.10
CA SER A 14 6.21 15.23 2.63
C SER A 14 7.67 15.17 2.16
N ILE A 15 8.38 14.13 2.57
CA ILE A 15 9.81 13.95 2.23
C ILE A 15 9.94 13.04 1.01
N TYR A 16 9.20 11.95 1.00
CA TYR A 16 9.26 10.97 -0.08
C TYR A 16 7.98 11.04 -0.88
N LYS A 17 8.11 11.19 -2.19
CA LYS A 17 6.92 11.18 -3.05
C LYS A 17 6.26 9.81 -3.01
N GLU A 18 7.06 8.77 -3.20
CA GLU A 18 6.61 7.40 -3.08
C GLU A 18 7.80 6.55 -2.70
N ALA A 19 7.61 5.71 -1.69
CA ALA A 19 8.63 4.76 -1.28
C ALA A 19 8.00 3.38 -1.20
N PHE A 20 8.52 2.44 -1.94
CA PHE A 20 8.01 1.08 -1.96
C PHE A 20 8.21 0.43 -0.59
N VAL A 21 7.16 -0.17 -0.07
CA VAL A 21 7.19 -0.83 1.24
C VAL A 21 7.26 -2.34 1.07
N GLY A 22 6.42 -2.90 0.23
CA GLY A 22 6.38 -4.34 0.01
C GLY A 22 5.20 -4.75 -0.84
N SER A 23 5.08 -6.05 -1.04
CA SER A 23 4.02 -6.63 -1.85
C SER A 23 3.33 -7.73 -1.08
N TRP A 24 2.04 -7.84 -1.26
CA TRP A 24 1.23 -8.89 -0.64
C TRP A 24 0.29 -9.48 -1.67
N VAL A 25 -0.07 -10.74 -1.48
CA VAL A 25 -1.01 -11.42 -2.36
C VAL A 25 -2.45 -11.37 -1.83
N VAL A 26 -2.62 -10.89 -0.60
CA VAL A 26 -3.94 -10.74 0.01
C VAL A 26 -4.16 -9.26 0.29
N GLN A 27 -5.28 -8.73 -0.22
CA GLN A 27 -5.61 -7.32 -0.08
C GLN A 27 -5.67 -6.89 1.38
N GLU A 28 -6.31 -7.68 2.22
CA GLU A 28 -6.45 -7.34 3.64
C GLU A 28 -5.11 -7.24 4.35
N CYS A 29 -4.16 -8.07 3.97
CA CYS A 29 -2.83 -8.02 4.54
C CYS A 29 -2.12 -6.72 4.18
N ALA A 30 -2.21 -6.30 2.92
CA ALA A 30 -1.62 -5.05 2.49
C ALA A 30 -2.26 -3.86 3.22
N GLU A 31 -3.58 -3.88 3.36
CA GLU A 31 -4.29 -2.80 4.04
C GLU A 31 -3.97 -2.75 5.52
N THR A 32 -3.81 -3.91 6.16
CA THR A 32 -3.43 -3.96 7.57
C THR A 32 -2.06 -3.33 7.79
N VAL A 33 -1.10 -3.66 6.94
CA VAL A 33 0.23 -3.07 7.02
C VAL A 33 0.16 -1.56 6.77
N ALA A 34 -0.66 -1.14 5.80
CA ALA A 34 -0.84 0.28 5.51
C ALA A 34 -1.36 1.04 6.74
N ARG A 35 -2.34 0.47 7.42
CA ARG A 35 -2.90 1.10 8.62
C ARG A 35 -1.88 1.19 9.73
N HIS A 36 -1.02 0.20 9.89
CA HIS A 36 0.07 0.26 10.87
C HIS A 36 0.98 1.45 10.60
N TYR A 37 1.33 1.70 9.34
CA TYR A 37 2.16 2.85 9.01
C TYR A 37 1.44 4.16 9.29
N LEU A 38 0.15 4.22 9.01
CA LEU A 38 -0.64 5.43 9.23
C LEU A 38 -0.85 5.71 10.71
N ASP A 39 -0.90 4.67 11.54
CA ASP A 39 -1.13 4.80 12.97
C ASP A 39 0.13 5.05 13.78
N ARG A 40 1.29 5.09 13.13
CA ARG A 40 2.53 5.34 13.84
C ARG A 40 2.49 6.71 14.49
N LYS A 41 2.71 6.72 15.79
CA LYS A 41 2.75 7.97 16.56
C LYS A 41 4.16 8.50 16.71
N ARG A 42 5.16 7.68 16.41
CA ARG A 42 6.56 8.07 16.50
C ARG A 42 7.01 8.68 15.19
N HIS A 43 7.80 9.74 15.32
CA HIS A 43 8.43 10.39 14.19
C HIS A 43 7.38 10.94 13.22
N ARG A 44 7.62 10.81 11.96
CA ARG A 44 6.77 11.38 10.92
C ARG A 44 5.92 10.27 10.31
N PRO A 45 4.70 10.12 10.75
CA PRO A 45 3.83 9.12 10.13
C PRO A 45 3.55 9.48 8.67
N ALA A 46 3.21 8.48 7.91
CA ALA A 46 2.83 8.68 6.52
C ALA A 46 1.56 9.52 6.45
N HIS A 47 1.46 10.35 5.42
CA HIS A 47 0.22 11.07 5.13
C HIS A 47 -0.80 10.12 4.54
N SER A 48 -0.35 9.25 3.65
CA SER A 48 -1.21 8.26 3.02
C SER A 48 -0.37 7.07 2.58
N MET A 49 -1.05 5.96 2.35
CA MET A 49 -0.44 4.77 1.81
C MET A 49 -1.17 4.42 0.53
N LYS A 50 -0.43 4.25 -0.55
CA LYS A 50 -1.00 3.89 -1.84
C LYS A 50 -0.89 2.38 -2.03
N ILE A 51 -1.95 1.77 -2.50
CA ILE A 51 -1.96 0.37 -2.87
C ILE A 51 -2.18 0.28 -4.38
N GLU A 52 -1.21 -0.33 -5.05
CA GLU A 52 -1.30 -0.60 -6.48
C GLU A 52 -1.68 -2.05 -6.67
N VAL A 53 -2.77 -2.30 -7.37
CA VAL A 53 -3.25 -3.65 -7.63
C VAL A 53 -2.78 -4.08 -9.00
N VAL A 54 -2.00 -5.16 -9.04
CA VAL A 54 -1.38 -5.65 -10.27
C VAL A 54 -1.98 -7.02 -10.61
N ASP A 55 -2.34 -7.19 -11.88
CA ASP A 55 -2.74 -8.50 -12.41
C ASP A 55 -1.48 -9.33 -12.63
N THR A 56 -1.36 -10.45 -11.95
CA THR A 56 -0.13 -11.25 -12.01
C THR A 56 0.03 -11.98 -13.35
N ALA A 57 -1.03 -12.15 -14.09
CA ALA A 57 -0.95 -12.81 -15.40
C ALA A 57 -0.31 -11.91 -16.45
N THR A 58 -0.59 -10.60 -16.41
CA THR A 58 -0.07 -9.64 -17.39
C THR A 58 0.94 -8.68 -16.79
N MET A 59 1.01 -8.59 -15.46
CA MET A 59 1.82 -7.65 -14.71
C MET A 59 1.39 -6.20 -14.96
N ASP A 60 0.15 -6.00 -15.37
CA ASP A 60 -0.40 -4.66 -15.56
C ASP A 60 -1.09 -4.19 -14.30
N THR A 61 -0.97 -2.91 -14.02
CA THR A 61 -1.70 -2.28 -12.93
C THR A 61 -3.16 -2.14 -13.34
N VAL A 62 -4.05 -2.78 -12.58
CA VAL A 62 -5.47 -2.75 -12.87
C VAL A 62 -6.25 -1.82 -11.98
N ASN A 63 -5.66 -1.37 -10.88
CA ASN A 63 -6.30 -0.43 -9.97
C ASN A 63 -5.26 0.20 -9.06
N GLU A 64 -5.59 1.38 -8.55
CA GLU A 64 -4.78 2.06 -7.52
C GLU A 64 -5.73 2.76 -6.58
N TYR A 65 -5.43 2.74 -5.29
CA TYR A 65 -6.20 3.50 -4.33
C TYR A 65 -5.33 3.88 -3.13
N GLU A 66 -5.79 4.86 -2.37
CA GLU A 66 -5.06 5.34 -1.20
C GLU A 66 -5.84 5.07 0.06
N ILE A 67 -5.10 4.74 1.12
CA ILE A 67 -5.64 4.70 2.47
C ILE A 67 -5.03 5.89 3.18
N ARG A 68 -5.87 6.77 3.70
CA ARG A 68 -5.44 7.95 4.42
C ARG A 68 -5.66 7.77 5.90
N ARG A 69 -4.90 8.54 6.67
CA ARG A 69 -5.10 8.54 8.10
C ARG A 69 -6.50 9.01 8.41
N GLY A 70 -7.27 8.18 9.14
CA GLY A 70 -8.60 8.54 9.57
C GLY A 70 -8.57 9.37 10.83
N PHE A 71 -9.48 10.31 10.93
CA PHE A 71 -9.67 11.12 12.13
C PHE A 71 -11.14 11.21 12.47
#